data_9e4f8c872bad5af6b5a0e79aad1ba6de
#
_entry.id   9e4f8c872bad5af6b5a0e79aad1ba6de
#
_cell.length_a   1.000
_cell.length_b   1.000
_cell.length_c   1.000
_cell.angle_alpha   90.00
_cell.angle_beta   90.00
_cell.angle_gamma   90.00
#
_symmetry.space_group_name_H-M   'P 1'
#
loop_
_entity.id
_entity.type
_entity.pdbx_description
1 polymer ?
#
loop_
_entity_poly.entity_id
_entity_poly.type
_entity_poly.pdbx_seq_one_letter_code
_entity_poly.pdbx_strand_id
1 'polypeptide(L)'
;LDTTAQYLEMYRKLLGPYPYSKFALVENFWETGYGMPSFTLLGPRVIRFPFILHSSYPHEILHNWWGNGVYTDYEKGNWAEGLTTYLADHLIKEQRGSAVEYRRSVLQKYTNYVTANKEKDFPLTQFRSRHSAVTEAVGYGKTMMLFHMVRQQLGDQDFVKALHRFYRKYKFKVASFDDVETVFNNVTDDSLEPLFEQWVKRTGSPSLRVSQAVAKPKGDGYVLSAKIEQTQEEDQYQRQRVRADVLGGQRPRRN
;
A
#
# COMPACT_ATOMS: atom_id res chain seq x y z
N LEU A 1 -1.37 -5.19 26.14
CA LEU A 1 0.11 -5.08 26.18
C LEU A 1 0.76 -6.11 25.26
N ASP A 2 0.34 -7.38 25.28
CA ASP A 2 0.95 -8.45 24.50
C ASP A 2 0.87 -8.20 22.99
N THR A 3 -0.28 -7.74 22.50
CA THR A 3 -0.48 -7.39 21.09
C THR A 3 0.44 -6.24 20.65
N THR A 4 0.66 -5.24 21.50
CA THR A 4 1.61 -4.14 21.23
C THR A 4 3.03 -4.67 21.05
N ALA A 5 3.47 -5.53 21.98
CA ALA A 5 4.80 -6.15 21.92
C ALA A 5 4.97 -7.01 20.65
N GLN A 6 3.91 -7.76 20.27
CA GLN A 6 3.91 -8.56 19.04
C GLN A 6 4.07 -7.70 17.78
N TYR A 7 3.35 -6.57 17.66
CA TYR A 7 3.48 -5.66 16.52
C TYR A 7 4.83 -4.96 16.49
N LEU A 8 5.33 -4.47 17.63
CA LEU A 8 6.65 -3.86 17.70
C LEU A 8 7.75 -4.84 17.27
N GLU A 9 7.67 -6.10 17.71
CA GLU A 9 8.61 -7.14 17.32
C GLU A 9 8.49 -7.54 15.84
N MET A 10 7.26 -7.64 15.32
CA MET A 10 7.00 -7.90 13.90
C MET A 10 7.63 -6.81 13.03
N TYR A 11 7.39 -5.54 13.33
CA TYR A 11 7.94 -4.42 12.56
C TYR A 11 9.46 -4.27 12.76
N ARG A 12 9.97 -4.57 13.96
CA ARG A 12 11.42 -4.61 14.19
C ARG A 12 12.12 -5.62 13.28
N LYS A 13 11.53 -6.78 13.07
CA LYS A 13 12.05 -7.80 12.13
C LYS A 13 11.90 -7.37 10.68
N LEU A 14 10.77 -6.77 10.34
CA LEU A 14 10.44 -6.39 8.97
C LEU A 14 11.23 -5.16 8.48
N LEU A 15 11.54 -4.20 9.35
CA LEU A 15 12.04 -2.88 8.97
C LEU A 15 13.40 -2.52 9.59
N GLY A 16 13.67 -3.06 10.78
CA GLY A 16 14.83 -2.72 11.58
C GLY A 16 14.46 -2.19 12.97
N PRO A 17 15.45 -1.76 13.77
CA PRO A 17 15.24 -1.39 15.17
C PRO A 17 14.16 -0.34 15.35
N TYR A 18 13.31 -0.52 16.37
CA TYR A 18 12.36 0.50 16.81
C TYR A 18 13.10 1.82 17.09
N PRO A 19 12.61 2.98 16.58
CA PRO A 19 13.39 4.21 16.62
C PRO A 19 13.49 4.88 17.99
N TYR A 20 12.62 4.53 18.93
CA TYR A 20 12.52 5.20 20.23
C TYR A 20 12.83 4.26 21.38
N SER A 21 13.02 4.83 22.60
CA SER A 21 13.31 4.05 23.81
C SER A 21 12.08 3.48 24.50
N LYS A 22 10.87 3.99 24.17
CA LYS A 22 9.60 3.59 24.78
C LYS A 22 8.47 3.63 23.74
N PHE A 23 7.37 2.93 24.04
CA PHE A 23 6.10 3.09 23.36
C PHE A 23 4.97 3.23 24.37
N ALA A 24 3.99 4.09 24.07
CA ALA A 24 2.79 4.26 24.88
C ALA A 24 1.53 4.25 23.99
N LEU A 25 0.43 3.70 24.50
CA LEU A 25 -0.91 3.89 23.96
C LEU A 25 -1.65 4.87 24.89
N VAL A 26 -2.18 5.93 24.34
CA VAL A 26 -2.82 7.01 25.09
C VAL A 26 -4.25 7.22 24.58
N GLU A 27 -5.22 7.21 25.48
CA GLU A 27 -6.60 7.57 25.15
C GLU A 27 -6.69 9.08 24.92
N ASN A 28 -7.24 9.48 23.76
CA ASN A 28 -7.40 10.86 23.33
C ASN A 28 -8.89 11.24 23.25
N PHE A 29 -9.23 12.49 23.36
CA PHE A 29 -10.61 12.98 23.29
C PHE A 29 -11.18 13.01 21.85
N TRP A 30 -10.34 13.00 20.81
CA TRP A 30 -10.78 12.88 19.42
C TRP A 30 -11.01 11.43 19.01
N GLU A 31 -12.12 11.17 18.32
CA GLU A 31 -12.51 9.83 17.86
C GLU A 31 -11.76 9.40 16.59
N THR A 32 -10.44 9.39 16.67
CA THR A 32 -9.54 9.01 15.57
C THR A 32 -8.26 8.38 16.12
N GLY A 33 -7.37 7.93 15.23
CA GLY A 33 -6.02 7.47 15.54
C GLY A 33 -4.97 8.47 15.08
N TYR A 34 -3.91 8.61 15.85
CA TYR A 34 -2.70 9.35 15.49
C TYR A 34 -1.45 8.61 15.95
N GLY A 35 -0.57 8.31 14.98
CA GLY A 35 0.79 7.85 15.25
C GLY A 35 1.70 9.04 15.58
N MET A 36 2.19 9.05 16.82
CA MET A 36 3.10 10.07 17.33
C MET A 36 4.48 9.49 17.61
N PRO A 37 5.54 10.31 17.69
CA PRO A 37 6.87 9.84 18.10
C PRO A 37 6.83 9.14 19.46
N SER A 38 7.03 7.83 19.47
CA SER A 38 7.03 6.97 20.67
C SER A 38 5.68 6.70 21.35
N PHE A 39 4.55 7.09 20.74
CA PHE A 39 3.22 6.75 21.26
C PHE A 39 2.13 6.80 20.19
N THR A 40 0.98 6.22 20.50
CA THR A 40 -0.22 6.27 19.68
C THR A 40 -1.35 6.89 20.47
N LEU A 41 -2.10 7.82 19.85
CA LEU A 41 -3.36 8.34 20.36
C LEU A 41 -4.52 7.61 19.73
N LEU A 42 -5.47 7.12 20.52
CA LEU A 42 -6.76 6.58 20.05
C LEU A 42 -7.91 7.23 20.80
N GLY A 43 -8.99 7.55 20.08
CA GLY A 43 -10.20 8.10 20.70
C GLY A 43 -10.89 7.09 21.63
N PRO A 44 -11.73 7.57 22.59
CA PRO A 44 -12.34 6.75 23.61
C PRO A 44 -13.23 5.61 23.06
N ARG A 45 -13.95 5.85 21.97
CA ARG A 45 -14.72 4.81 21.28
C ARG A 45 -13.84 3.92 20.42
N VAL A 46 -12.90 4.54 19.71
CA VAL A 46 -11.98 3.86 18.79
C VAL A 46 -11.19 2.78 19.52
N ILE A 47 -10.60 3.11 20.69
CA ILE A 47 -9.80 2.16 21.47
C ILE A 47 -10.61 0.95 21.98
N ARG A 48 -11.94 1.07 22.04
CA ARG A 48 -12.85 0.02 22.54
C ARG A 48 -13.46 -0.84 21.43
N PHE A 49 -13.21 -0.55 20.16
CA PHE A 49 -13.67 -1.41 19.08
C PHE A 49 -12.94 -2.76 19.14
N PRO A 50 -13.67 -3.89 19.06
CA PRO A 50 -13.05 -5.21 19.16
C PRO A 50 -12.07 -5.52 18.01
N PHE A 51 -12.25 -4.85 16.87
CA PHE A 51 -11.40 -5.00 15.69
C PHE A 51 -10.18 -4.06 15.66
N ILE A 52 -10.07 -3.10 16.60
CA ILE A 52 -9.04 -2.06 16.58
C ILE A 52 -7.61 -2.64 16.54
N LEU A 53 -7.41 -3.74 17.26
CA LEU A 53 -6.12 -4.43 17.32
C LEU A 53 -5.64 -4.99 15.98
N HIS A 54 -6.53 -5.08 14.98
CA HIS A 54 -6.23 -5.64 13.67
C HIS A 54 -6.55 -4.67 12.52
N SER A 55 -6.75 -3.41 12.84
CA SER A 55 -7.02 -2.32 11.89
C SER A 55 -6.17 -1.10 12.22
N SER A 56 -6.74 -0.04 12.77
CA SER A 56 -6.02 1.22 12.98
C SER A 56 -4.83 1.11 13.95
N TYR A 57 -4.90 0.25 14.97
CA TYR A 57 -3.84 0.19 15.97
C TYR A 57 -2.45 -0.19 15.41
N PRO A 58 -2.29 -1.28 14.64
CA PRO A 58 -1.02 -1.57 14.01
C PRO A 58 -0.59 -0.52 12.99
N HIS A 59 -1.52 0.16 12.32
CA HIS A 59 -1.26 1.28 11.44
C HIS A 59 -0.57 2.42 12.20
N GLU A 60 -1.16 2.85 13.32
CA GLU A 60 -0.59 3.92 14.15
C GLU A 60 0.73 3.52 14.84
N ILE A 61 0.92 2.24 15.18
CA ILE A 61 2.21 1.75 15.67
C ILE A 61 3.29 1.89 14.59
N LEU A 62 2.96 1.52 13.35
CA LEU A 62 3.91 1.53 12.24
C LEU A 62 4.38 2.94 11.87
N HIS A 63 3.57 3.96 12.13
CA HIS A 63 3.97 5.35 11.98
C HIS A 63 5.20 5.74 12.82
N ASN A 64 5.59 4.96 13.83
CA ASN A 64 6.87 5.18 14.51
C ASN A 64 8.08 4.96 13.58
N TRP A 65 7.96 4.11 12.54
CA TRP A 65 8.98 3.94 11.50
C TRP A 65 8.75 4.91 10.34
N TRP A 66 7.50 4.99 9.83
CA TRP A 66 7.12 5.78 8.65
C TRP A 66 6.33 7.04 9.05
N GLY A 67 6.90 8.19 8.83
CA GLY A 67 6.37 9.49 9.25
C GLY A 67 7.10 10.06 10.48
N ASN A 68 7.35 9.24 11.51
CA ASN A 68 8.04 9.69 12.73
C ASN A 68 9.47 9.15 12.85
N GLY A 69 9.79 8.01 12.25
CA GLY A 69 11.15 7.46 12.21
C GLY A 69 11.91 7.84 10.95
N VAL A 70 11.22 7.86 9.80
CA VAL A 70 11.65 8.51 8.56
C VAL A 70 10.63 9.59 8.27
N TYR A 71 11.06 10.84 8.20
CA TYR A 71 10.16 11.98 8.01
C TYR A 71 9.74 12.12 6.55
N THR A 72 8.49 12.51 6.34
CA THR A 72 7.94 12.72 5.00
C THR A 72 8.29 14.10 4.47
N ASP A 73 8.78 14.17 3.23
CA ASP A 73 8.84 15.43 2.48
C ASP A 73 7.44 15.77 1.97
N TYR A 74 6.69 16.51 2.78
CA TYR A 74 5.31 16.87 2.46
C TYR A 74 5.20 17.75 1.21
N GLU A 75 6.24 18.48 0.82
CA GLU A 75 6.23 19.27 -0.42
C GLU A 75 6.21 18.37 -1.67
N LYS A 76 6.72 17.15 -1.55
CA LYS A 76 6.79 16.16 -2.62
C LYS A 76 5.81 14.99 -2.47
N GLY A 77 4.91 15.05 -1.50
CA GLY A 77 3.87 14.05 -1.30
C GLY A 77 4.08 13.13 -0.10
N ASN A 78 2.99 12.77 0.55
CA ASN A 78 2.99 11.90 1.72
C ASN A 78 2.95 10.41 1.30
N TRP A 79 4.13 9.83 1.13
CA TRP A 79 4.29 8.39 0.86
C TRP A 79 4.03 7.51 2.10
N ALA A 80 4.20 8.09 3.31
CA ALA A 80 4.20 7.32 4.55
C ALA A 80 2.84 6.67 4.83
N GLU A 81 1.73 7.34 4.56
CA GLU A 81 0.39 6.79 4.76
C GLU A 81 0.13 5.54 3.91
N GLY A 82 0.48 5.58 2.63
CA GLY A 82 0.27 4.44 1.75
C GLY A 82 1.20 3.27 2.03
N LEU A 83 2.46 3.53 2.42
CA LEU A 83 3.39 2.48 2.84
C LEU A 83 2.94 1.87 4.18
N THR A 84 2.46 2.68 5.11
CA THR A 84 1.88 2.21 6.36
C THR A 84 0.62 1.37 6.10
N THR A 85 -0.28 1.81 5.23
CA THR A 85 -1.45 1.03 4.79
C THR A 85 -1.04 -0.31 4.19
N TYR A 86 0.04 -0.35 3.41
CA TYR A 86 0.53 -1.60 2.83
C TYR A 86 1.09 -2.57 3.87
N LEU A 87 1.92 -2.08 4.79
CA LEU A 87 2.64 -2.91 5.76
C LEU A 87 1.88 -3.15 7.08
N ALA A 88 0.75 -2.46 7.29
CA ALA A 88 -0.16 -2.72 8.40
C ALA A 88 -1.49 -3.30 7.91
N ASP A 89 -2.35 -2.47 7.31
CA ASP A 89 -3.72 -2.86 6.96
C ASP A 89 -3.74 -4.04 5.98
N HIS A 90 -3.00 -3.92 4.86
CA HIS A 90 -2.94 -4.97 3.85
C HIS A 90 -2.18 -6.21 4.37
N LEU A 91 -1.05 -6.06 5.05
CA LEU A 91 -0.26 -7.20 5.56
C LEU A 91 -1.07 -8.06 6.52
N ILE A 92 -1.85 -7.45 7.43
CA ILE A 92 -2.73 -8.19 8.34
C ILE A 92 -3.83 -8.93 7.57
N LYS A 93 -4.39 -8.32 6.51
CA LYS A 93 -5.34 -9.00 5.61
C LYS A 93 -4.68 -10.16 4.86
N GLU A 94 -3.42 -10.00 4.47
CA GLU A 94 -2.64 -11.06 3.82
C GLU A 94 -2.42 -12.25 4.77
N GLN A 95 -2.00 -12.01 6.00
CA GLN A 95 -1.84 -13.04 7.04
C GLN A 95 -3.14 -13.78 7.37
N ARG A 96 -4.30 -13.15 7.13
CA ARG A 96 -5.64 -13.70 7.35
C ARG A 96 -6.28 -14.28 6.08
N GLY A 97 -5.55 -14.35 4.97
CA GLY A 97 -6.04 -14.91 3.70
C GLY A 97 -7.05 -14.03 2.93
N SER A 98 -7.20 -12.75 3.28
CA SER A 98 -8.17 -11.81 2.67
C SER A 98 -7.53 -10.63 1.94
N ALA A 99 -6.26 -10.76 1.54
CA ALA A 99 -5.52 -9.69 0.85
C ALA A 99 -6.10 -9.35 -0.53
N VAL A 100 -6.56 -10.35 -1.27
CA VAL A 100 -7.11 -10.16 -2.63
C VAL A 100 -8.37 -9.31 -2.58
N GLU A 101 -9.30 -9.64 -1.68
CA GLU A 101 -10.54 -8.90 -1.47
C GLU A 101 -10.25 -7.47 -1.01
N TYR A 102 -9.27 -7.31 -0.13
CA TYR A 102 -8.86 -6.00 0.36
C TYR A 102 -8.31 -5.13 -0.78
N ARG A 103 -7.35 -5.63 -1.58
CA ARG A 103 -6.83 -4.91 -2.75
C ARG A 103 -7.92 -4.59 -3.77
N ARG A 104 -8.81 -5.55 -4.04
CA ARG A 104 -9.96 -5.33 -4.94
C ARG A 104 -10.84 -4.18 -4.45
N SER A 105 -11.18 -4.14 -3.16
CA SER A 105 -11.99 -3.07 -2.59
C SER A 105 -11.30 -1.71 -2.66
N VAL A 106 -9.99 -1.66 -2.44
CA VAL A 106 -9.18 -0.43 -2.54
C VAL A 106 -9.15 0.10 -3.98
N LEU A 107 -8.87 -0.77 -4.96
CA LEU A 107 -8.89 -0.40 -6.38
C LEU A 107 -10.28 0.04 -6.84
N GLN A 108 -11.33 -0.62 -6.38
CA GLN A 108 -12.70 -0.26 -6.71
C GLN A 108 -13.07 1.12 -6.15
N LYS A 109 -12.68 1.42 -4.91
CA LYS A 109 -12.85 2.76 -4.31
C LYS A 109 -12.14 3.81 -5.15
N TYR A 110 -10.84 3.61 -5.45
CA TYR A 110 -10.06 4.54 -6.26
C TYR A 110 -10.72 4.78 -7.62
N THR A 111 -11.02 3.72 -8.37
CA THR A 111 -11.64 3.81 -9.68
C THR A 111 -12.99 4.54 -9.63
N ASN A 112 -13.84 4.21 -8.66
CA ASN A 112 -15.15 4.85 -8.52
C ASN A 112 -15.04 6.36 -8.28
N TYR A 113 -14.14 6.77 -7.36
CA TYR A 113 -13.96 8.19 -7.06
C TYR A 113 -13.33 8.97 -8.22
N VAL A 114 -12.33 8.41 -8.87
CA VAL A 114 -11.63 9.04 -10.00
C VAL A 114 -12.54 9.12 -11.23
N THR A 115 -13.32 8.08 -11.53
CA THR A 115 -14.24 8.09 -12.66
C THR A 115 -15.39 9.07 -12.46
N ALA A 116 -15.92 9.16 -11.23
CA ALA A 116 -17.04 10.07 -10.92
C ALA A 116 -16.61 11.54 -10.74
N ASN A 117 -15.34 11.80 -10.45
CA ASN A 117 -14.82 13.13 -10.10
C ASN A 117 -13.41 13.32 -10.69
N LYS A 118 -13.27 13.26 -12.00
CA LYS A 118 -11.97 13.37 -12.69
C LYS A 118 -11.19 14.62 -12.29
N GLU A 119 -11.88 15.73 -12.10
CA GLU A 119 -11.31 17.02 -11.67
C GLU A 119 -10.79 17.01 -10.22
N LYS A 120 -11.11 16.00 -9.44
CA LYS A 120 -10.64 15.84 -8.04
C LYS A 120 -9.52 14.85 -7.88
N ASP A 121 -9.13 14.14 -8.96
CA ASP A 121 -7.94 13.29 -8.94
C ASP A 121 -6.69 14.16 -9.00
N PHE A 122 -5.66 13.73 -8.31
CA PHE A 122 -4.39 14.44 -8.23
C PHE A 122 -3.21 13.46 -8.13
N PRO A 123 -2.00 13.86 -8.58
CA PRO A 123 -0.82 13.01 -8.45
C PRO A 123 -0.42 12.83 -6.98
N LEU A 124 0.18 11.68 -6.64
CA LEU A 124 0.59 11.38 -5.27
C LEU A 124 1.57 12.41 -4.69
N THR A 125 2.32 13.10 -5.55
CA THR A 125 3.18 14.23 -5.16
C THR A 125 2.43 15.40 -4.50
N GLN A 126 1.11 15.50 -4.72
CA GLN A 126 0.26 16.52 -4.11
C GLN A 126 -0.50 16.02 -2.87
N PHE A 127 -0.43 14.74 -2.55
CA PHE A 127 -1.08 14.22 -1.34
C PHE A 127 -0.37 14.71 -0.08
N ARG A 128 -1.14 15.24 0.87
CA ARG A 128 -0.64 15.70 2.18
C ARG A 128 -1.25 14.92 3.32
N SER A 129 -2.58 14.90 3.39
CA SER A 129 -3.35 14.23 4.42
C SER A 129 -4.76 13.91 3.97
N ARG A 130 -5.48 13.10 4.75
CA ARG A 130 -6.86 12.70 4.47
C ARG A 130 -7.84 13.75 4.92
N HIS A 131 -8.65 14.29 3.99
CA HIS A 131 -9.79 15.18 4.31
C HIS A 131 -11.09 14.70 3.66
N SER A 132 -11.04 13.72 2.77
CA SER A 132 -12.19 13.21 2.03
C SER A 132 -11.98 11.77 1.59
N ALA A 133 -13.05 11.13 1.10
CA ALA A 133 -12.96 9.80 0.51
C ALA A 133 -12.05 9.75 -0.73
N VAL A 134 -11.97 10.84 -1.50
CA VAL A 134 -11.05 10.94 -2.65
C VAL A 134 -9.60 10.97 -2.18
N THR A 135 -9.27 11.82 -1.20
CA THR A 135 -7.90 11.90 -0.66
C THR A 135 -7.47 10.59 0.02
N GLU A 136 -8.41 9.86 0.64
CA GLU A 136 -8.15 8.50 1.15
C GLU A 136 -7.88 7.52 0.02
N ALA A 137 -8.73 7.49 -1.01
CA ALA A 137 -8.56 6.56 -2.13
C ALA A 137 -7.26 6.78 -2.90
N VAL A 138 -6.84 8.03 -3.07
CA VAL A 138 -5.58 8.40 -3.73
C VAL A 138 -4.40 8.20 -2.78
N GLY A 139 -4.37 8.90 -1.66
CA GLY A 139 -3.18 8.94 -0.78
C GLY A 139 -2.88 7.62 -0.09
N TYR A 140 -3.90 6.91 0.37
CA TYR A 140 -3.75 5.60 1.03
C TYR A 140 -3.85 4.46 0.01
N GLY A 141 -4.95 4.44 -0.77
CA GLY A 141 -5.28 3.31 -1.63
C GLY A 141 -4.35 3.16 -2.82
N LYS A 142 -4.19 4.19 -3.64
CA LYS A 142 -3.31 4.17 -4.81
C LYS A 142 -1.85 3.96 -4.41
N THR A 143 -1.39 4.63 -3.33
CA THR A 143 -0.02 4.45 -2.82
C THR A 143 0.21 3.05 -2.27
N MET A 144 -0.75 2.47 -1.55
CA MET A 144 -0.69 1.07 -1.11
C MET A 144 -0.51 0.12 -2.30
N MET A 145 -1.26 0.35 -3.39
CA MET A 145 -1.16 -0.47 -4.60
C MET A 145 0.17 -0.28 -5.34
N LEU A 146 0.75 0.91 -5.34
CA LEU A 146 2.11 1.13 -5.83
C LEU A 146 3.10 0.21 -5.11
N PHE A 147 3.11 0.20 -3.78
CA PHE A 147 4.02 -0.67 -3.01
C PHE A 147 3.74 -2.16 -3.20
N HIS A 148 2.47 -2.54 -3.41
CA HIS A 148 2.14 -3.91 -3.77
C HIS A 148 2.77 -4.31 -5.12
N MET A 149 2.68 -3.47 -6.14
CA MET A 149 3.28 -3.74 -7.46
C MET A 149 4.81 -3.74 -7.40
N VAL A 150 5.41 -2.82 -6.64
CA VAL A 150 6.86 -2.83 -6.37
C VAL A 150 7.28 -4.16 -5.76
N ARG A 151 6.57 -4.65 -4.73
CA ARG A 151 6.84 -5.97 -4.13
C ARG A 151 6.67 -7.12 -5.14
N GLN A 152 5.66 -7.06 -6.02
CA GLN A 152 5.47 -8.07 -7.06
C GLN A 152 6.62 -8.09 -8.08
N GLN A 153 7.20 -6.94 -8.39
CA GLN A 153 8.34 -6.84 -9.31
C GLN A 153 9.65 -7.28 -8.65
N LEU A 154 9.89 -6.90 -7.40
CA LEU A 154 11.11 -7.22 -6.67
C LEU A 154 11.13 -8.64 -6.07
N GLY A 155 9.96 -9.19 -5.76
CA GLY A 155 9.82 -10.33 -4.85
C GLY A 155 9.98 -9.94 -3.38
N ASP A 156 9.60 -10.86 -2.49
CA ASP A 156 9.55 -10.59 -1.05
C ASP A 156 10.91 -10.24 -0.44
N GLN A 157 11.96 -10.96 -0.84
CA GLN A 157 13.30 -10.80 -0.25
C GLN A 157 13.90 -9.42 -0.56
N ASP A 158 13.90 -9.02 -1.83
CA ASP A 158 14.47 -7.73 -2.22
C ASP A 158 13.59 -6.56 -1.80
N PHE A 159 12.26 -6.75 -1.73
CA PHE A 159 11.37 -5.76 -1.16
C PHE A 159 11.69 -5.48 0.32
N VAL A 160 11.85 -6.52 1.15
CA VAL A 160 12.23 -6.36 2.57
C VAL A 160 13.63 -5.75 2.69
N LYS A 161 14.58 -6.17 1.86
CA LYS A 161 15.93 -5.59 1.81
C LYS A 161 15.91 -4.10 1.46
N ALA A 162 15.02 -3.67 0.53
CA ALA A 162 14.82 -2.27 0.20
C ALA A 162 14.25 -1.48 1.39
N LEU A 163 13.25 -2.01 2.09
CA LEU A 163 12.70 -1.39 3.31
C LEU A 163 13.77 -1.19 4.39
N HIS A 164 14.60 -2.20 4.66
CA HIS A 164 15.72 -2.11 5.61
C HIS A 164 16.74 -1.05 5.20
N ARG A 165 17.09 -0.99 3.89
CA ARG A 165 18.03 0.01 3.36
C ARG A 165 17.45 1.42 3.47
N PHE A 166 16.17 1.56 3.13
CA PHE A 166 15.47 2.85 3.20
C PHE A 166 15.42 3.36 4.63
N TYR A 167 14.95 2.55 5.58
CA TYR A 167 14.92 2.91 6.99
C TYR A 167 16.31 3.27 7.53
N ARG A 168 17.33 2.45 7.27
CA ARG A 168 18.70 2.72 7.74
C ARG A 168 19.28 4.00 7.18
N LYS A 169 19.02 4.32 5.90
CA LYS A 169 19.54 5.52 5.23
C LYS A 169 18.87 6.79 5.71
N TYR A 170 17.55 6.73 5.93
CA TYR A 170 16.72 7.90 6.20
C TYR A 170 16.20 7.99 7.64
N LYS A 171 16.62 7.11 8.55
CA LYS A 171 16.22 7.22 9.96
C LYS A 171 16.50 8.62 10.51
N PHE A 172 15.44 9.29 11.00
CA PHE A 172 15.41 10.68 11.47
C PHE A 172 15.84 11.71 10.44
N LYS A 173 15.62 11.41 9.15
CA LYS A 173 15.81 12.32 8.04
C LYS A 173 14.53 12.42 7.22
N VAL A 174 14.41 13.49 6.43
CA VAL A 174 13.32 13.69 5.48
C VAL A 174 13.57 12.85 4.23
N ALA A 175 12.52 12.22 3.71
CA ALA A 175 12.54 11.47 2.45
C ALA A 175 11.28 11.71 1.63
N SER A 176 11.45 11.72 0.30
CA SER A 176 10.41 11.87 -0.71
C SER A 176 10.09 10.54 -1.41
N PHE A 177 9.11 10.53 -2.34
CA PHE A 177 8.89 9.41 -3.25
C PHE A 177 10.12 9.11 -4.12
N ASP A 178 10.87 10.13 -4.56
CA ASP A 178 12.08 9.94 -5.36
C ASP A 178 13.18 9.23 -4.56
N ASP A 179 13.26 9.50 -3.26
CA ASP A 179 14.18 8.81 -2.34
C ASP A 179 13.80 7.35 -2.12
N VAL A 180 12.49 7.07 -2.01
CA VAL A 180 11.97 5.70 -1.98
C VAL A 180 12.35 4.97 -3.26
N GLU A 181 12.03 5.54 -4.43
CA GLU A 181 12.36 4.97 -5.73
C GLU A 181 13.86 4.68 -5.85
N THR A 182 14.71 5.65 -5.54
CA THR A 182 16.18 5.50 -5.60
C THR A 182 16.67 4.32 -4.76
N VAL A 183 16.18 4.17 -3.53
CA VAL A 183 16.63 3.08 -2.65
C VAL A 183 16.12 1.73 -3.13
N PHE A 184 14.89 1.68 -3.64
CA PHE A 184 14.28 0.45 -4.13
C PHE A 184 14.89 0.01 -5.47
N ASN A 185 15.24 0.94 -6.36
CA ASN A 185 16.00 0.61 -7.56
C ASN A 185 17.37 0.00 -7.26
N ASN A 186 18.02 0.37 -6.16
CA ASN A 186 19.33 -0.15 -5.78
C ASN A 186 19.34 -1.61 -5.27
N VAL A 187 18.22 -2.31 -5.25
CA VAL A 187 18.14 -3.74 -4.87
C VAL A 187 17.81 -4.64 -6.05
N THR A 188 17.59 -4.09 -7.23
CA THR A 188 17.23 -4.81 -8.46
C THR A 188 18.00 -4.27 -9.65
N ASP A 189 18.15 -5.09 -10.67
CA ASP A 189 18.69 -4.69 -11.98
C ASP A 189 17.58 -4.13 -12.89
N ASP A 190 16.30 -4.39 -12.58
CA ASP A 190 15.16 -3.88 -13.30
C ASP A 190 14.79 -2.47 -12.82
N SER A 191 14.56 -1.52 -13.75
CA SER A 191 14.14 -0.17 -13.39
C SER A 191 12.69 -0.13 -12.85
N LEU A 192 12.50 0.49 -11.70
CA LEU A 192 11.18 0.82 -11.14
C LEU A 192 10.67 2.20 -11.61
N GLU A 193 11.52 2.99 -12.30
CA GLU A 193 11.18 4.33 -12.77
C GLU A 193 9.85 4.40 -13.56
N PRO A 194 9.55 3.50 -14.53
CA PRO A 194 8.29 3.56 -15.25
C PRO A 194 7.07 3.37 -14.33
N LEU A 195 7.22 2.57 -13.27
CA LEU A 195 6.17 2.33 -12.29
C LEU A 195 5.93 3.57 -11.42
N PHE A 196 7.01 4.18 -10.90
CA PHE A 196 6.92 5.39 -10.10
C PHE A 196 6.44 6.58 -10.93
N GLU A 197 6.94 6.77 -12.15
CA GLU A 197 6.48 7.82 -13.07
C GLU A 197 4.98 7.73 -13.30
N GLN A 198 4.47 6.53 -13.58
CA GLN A 198 3.06 6.32 -13.83
C GLN A 198 2.19 6.50 -12.57
N TRP A 199 2.58 5.91 -11.45
CA TRP A 199 1.71 5.82 -10.28
C TRP A 199 1.85 7.00 -9.33
N VAL A 200 3.02 7.63 -9.27
CA VAL A 200 3.26 8.80 -8.41
C VAL A 200 2.87 10.10 -9.09
N LYS A 201 3.24 10.27 -10.36
CA LYS A 201 3.12 11.57 -11.05
C LYS A 201 1.85 11.71 -11.89
N ARG A 202 1.25 10.59 -12.34
CA ARG A 202 0.07 10.64 -13.21
C ARG A 202 -1.22 10.42 -12.42
N THR A 203 -2.33 10.90 -13.00
CA THR A 203 -3.70 10.75 -12.50
C THR A 203 -4.50 9.78 -13.37
N GLY A 204 -5.70 9.43 -12.96
CA GLY A 204 -6.61 8.59 -13.71
C GLY A 204 -6.49 7.10 -13.38
N SER A 205 -7.49 6.36 -13.79
CA SER A 205 -7.61 4.90 -13.66
C SER A 205 -7.64 4.27 -15.05
N PRO A 206 -6.97 3.12 -15.27
CA PRO A 206 -7.03 2.45 -16.56
C PRO A 206 -8.46 2.00 -16.88
N SER A 207 -8.89 2.27 -18.11
CA SER A 207 -10.13 1.74 -18.67
C SER A 207 -9.81 0.43 -19.40
N LEU A 208 -10.30 -0.69 -18.88
CA LEU A 208 -10.00 -2.02 -19.39
C LEU A 208 -11.24 -2.66 -20.00
N ARG A 209 -11.09 -3.24 -21.18
CA ARG A 209 -12.08 -4.09 -21.84
C ARG A 209 -11.53 -5.51 -21.98
N VAL A 210 -12.30 -6.47 -21.52
CA VAL A 210 -12.02 -7.90 -21.77
C VAL A 210 -12.88 -8.38 -22.93
N SER A 211 -12.26 -8.99 -23.92
CA SER A 211 -12.93 -9.59 -25.08
C SER A 211 -12.33 -10.94 -25.42
N GLN A 212 -13.03 -11.72 -26.26
CA GLN A 212 -12.57 -13.03 -26.73
C GLN A 212 -12.15 -13.98 -25.58
N ALA A 213 -12.85 -13.91 -24.43
CA ALA A 213 -12.57 -14.79 -23.31
C ALA A 213 -13.06 -16.22 -23.61
N VAL A 214 -12.14 -17.18 -23.67
CA VAL A 214 -12.42 -18.59 -23.94
C VAL A 214 -11.72 -19.46 -22.92
N ALA A 215 -12.45 -20.36 -22.29
CA ALA A 215 -11.90 -21.39 -21.41
C ALA A 215 -11.91 -22.74 -22.12
N LYS A 216 -10.74 -23.39 -22.29
CA LYS A 216 -10.60 -24.73 -22.86
C LYS A 216 -10.17 -25.71 -21.77
N PRO A 217 -10.78 -26.89 -21.65
CA PRO A 217 -10.33 -27.93 -20.74
C PRO A 217 -8.86 -28.32 -21.01
N LYS A 218 -8.07 -28.52 -19.96
CA LYS A 218 -6.70 -29.03 -20.05
C LYS A 218 -6.37 -29.82 -18.77
N GLY A 219 -6.27 -31.14 -18.89
CA GLY A 219 -6.15 -32.04 -17.73
C GLY A 219 -7.31 -31.86 -16.78
N ASP A 220 -7.02 -31.74 -15.48
CA ASP A 220 -8.02 -31.51 -14.42
C ASP A 220 -8.46 -30.04 -14.27
N GLY A 221 -8.02 -29.15 -15.15
CA GLY A 221 -8.27 -27.71 -15.11
C GLY A 221 -8.70 -27.14 -16.46
N TYR A 222 -8.52 -25.83 -16.59
CA TYR A 222 -8.84 -25.08 -17.81
C TYR A 222 -7.69 -24.14 -18.16
N VAL A 223 -7.48 -23.94 -19.47
CA VAL A 223 -6.71 -22.81 -19.99
C VAL A 223 -7.67 -21.70 -20.35
N LEU A 224 -7.50 -20.55 -19.72
CA LEU A 224 -8.24 -19.33 -20.04
C LEU A 224 -7.42 -18.49 -21.02
N SER A 225 -8.00 -18.16 -22.17
CA SER A 225 -7.46 -17.19 -23.11
C SER A 225 -8.41 -15.99 -23.19
N ALA A 226 -7.89 -14.79 -23.09
CA ALA A 226 -8.68 -13.57 -23.22
C ALA A 226 -7.85 -12.46 -23.86
N LYS A 227 -8.52 -11.52 -24.54
CA LYS A 227 -7.93 -10.27 -25.00
C LYS A 227 -8.31 -9.18 -24.00
N ILE A 228 -7.31 -8.53 -23.42
CA ILE A 228 -7.49 -7.37 -22.56
C ILE A 228 -7.01 -6.16 -23.33
N GLU A 229 -7.87 -5.18 -23.50
CA GLU A 229 -7.61 -3.92 -24.17
C GLU A 229 -7.70 -2.78 -23.17
N GLN A 230 -6.70 -1.91 -23.18
CA GLN A 230 -6.72 -0.65 -22.45
C GLN A 230 -7.29 0.41 -23.42
N THR A 231 -8.44 1.02 -23.07
CA THR A 231 -9.25 1.82 -23.99
C THR A 231 -9.24 3.33 -23.72
N GLN A 232 -8.49 3.81 -22.71
CA GLN A 232 -8.34 5.24 -22.48
C GLN A 232 -7.47 5.92 -23.55
N GLU A 233 -7.62 7.23 -23.72
CA GLU A 233 -6.83 8.05 -24.63
C GLU A 233 -5.35 8.07 -24.24
N GLU A 234 -4.45 8.16 -25.22
CA GLU A 234 -2.99 7.94 -25.06
C GLU A 234 -2.30 8.95 -24.14
N ASP A 235 -2.85 10.16 -23.99
CA ASP A 235 -2.27 11.23 -23.18
C ASP A 235 -2.32 10.97 -21.66
N GLN A 236 -3.08 9.98 -21.20
CA GLN A 236 -3.28 9.74 -19.78
C GLN A 236 -2.48 8.56 -19.22
N TYR A 237 -2.11 7.58 -20.05
CA TYR A 237 -1.36 6.39 -19.59
C TYR A 237 -0.51 5.77 -20.71
N GLN A 238 0.77 5.55 -20.46
CA GLN A 238 1.57 4.66 -21.32
C GLN A 238 1.07 3.23 -21.21
N ARG A 239 0.96 2.53 -22.35
CA ARG A 239 0.60 1.11 -22.40
C ARG A 239 1.67 0.29 -21.69
N GLN A 240 1.38 -0.20 -20.49
CA GLN A 240 2.21 -1.21 -19.86
C GLN A 240 1.88 -2.60 -20.44
N ARG A 241 2.92 -3.39 -20.72
CA ARG A 241 2.74 -4.83 -20.95
C ARG A 241 2.42 -5.48 -19.61
N VAL A 242 1.15 -5.81 -19.40
CA VAL A 242 0.72 -6.60 -18.25
C VAL A 242 1.05 -8.07 -18.56
N ARG A 243 1.98 -8.66 -17.83
CA ARG A 243 2.08 -10.12 -17.73
C ARG A 243 0.99 -10.57 -16.76
N ALA A 244 -0.07 -11.14 -17.28
CA ALA A 244 -1.08 -11.80 -16.45
C ALA A 244 -0.67 -13.27 -16.26
N ASP A 245 0.07 -13.56 -15.21
CA ASP A 245 0.20 -14.93 -14.73
C ASP A 245 -1.07 -15.26 -13.95
N VAL A 246 -1.99 -15.97 -14.58
CA VAL A 246 -3.18 -16.50 -13.91
C VAL A 246 -2.75 -17.71 -13.09
N LEU A 247 -2.43 -17.50 -11.82
CA LEU A 247 -2.26 -18.59 -10.86
C LEU A 247 -3.60 -19.32 -10.72
N GLY A 248 -3.62 -20.58 -11.12
CA GLY A 248 -4.80 -21.45 -11.03
C GLY A 248 -5.30 -21.56 -9.59
N GLY A 249 -6.48 -21.03 -9.32
CA GLY A 249 -7.13 -21.18 -8.04
C GLY A 249 -7.51 -22.65 -7.79
N GLN A 250 -7.03 -23.24 -6.71
CA GLN A 250 -7.52 -24.52 -6.21
C GLN A 250 -8.99 -24.37 -5.81
N ARG A 251 -9.85 -25.24 -6.32
CA ARG A 251 -11.24 -25.33 -5.83
C ARG A 251 -11.24 -25.68 -4.35
N PRO A 252 -12.09 -25.05 -3.52
CA PRO A 252 -12.35 -25.57 -2.17
C PRO A 252 -12.92 -26.98 -2.32
N ARG A 253 -12.34 -27.96 -1.62
CA ARG A 253 -12.91 -29.31 -1.51
C ARG A 253 -14.28 -29.17 -0.85
N ARG A 254 -15.33 -29.63 -1.56
CA ARG A 254 -16.65 -29.85 -0.94
C ARG A 254 -16.49 -31.06 -0.03
N ASN A 255 -16.68 -30.88 1.25
CA ASN A 255 -17.07 -31.93 2.17
C ASN A 255 -18.57 -32.09 2.11
#